data_c66cab051083ad2a5caf05b68345834b
#
_entry.id   c66cab051083ad2a5caf05b68345834b
#
_cell.length_a   1.000
_cell.length_b   1.000
_cell.length_c   1.000
_cell.angle_alpha   90.00
_cell.angle_beta   90.00
_cell.angle_gamma   90.00
#
_symmetry.space_group_name_H-M   'P 1'
#
loop_
_entity.id
_entity.type
_entity.pdbx_description
1 polymer ?
#
loop_
_entity_poly.entity_id
_entity_poly.type
_entity_poly.pdbx_seq_one_letter_code
_entity_poly.pdbx_strand_id
1 'polypeptide(L)'
;MTEGYKDDSDLCHTTAGLSETNLKRLALTEFDGGTRKGWQDTDLQLPVYKKNRDNEKFRFGEIYGRMFWDKPAPTITTRFYSLSNGRFGHPAQNRAISLREGATLQTFPLEYVFKADTISDISRIIGNAVPPELARRIGKAVLEATIENKAKGFAGGLFDGL
;
A
#
# COMPACT_ATOMS: atom_id res chain seq x y z
N MET A 1 -8.57 -22.47 -3.64
CA MET A 1 -7.67 -21.35 -3.35
C MET A 1 -6.28 -21.93 -3.20
N THR A 2 -5.30 -21.36 -3.88
CA THR A 2 -3.90 -21.73 -3.66
C THR A 2 -3.44 -21.14 -2.32
N GLU A 3 -2.56 -21.85 -1.64
CA GLU A 3 -1.90 -21.35 -0.45
C GLU A 3 -1.16 -20.05 -0.79
N GLY A 4 -1.26 -19.03 0.05
CA GLY A 4 -0.53 -17.77 -0.15
C GLY A 4 0.97 -17.97 0.09
N TYR A 5 1.79 -17.06 -0.44
CA TYR A 5 3.20 -17.04 -0.12
C TYR A 5 3.41 -16.78 1.37
N LYS A 6 4.30 -17.53 1.99
CA LYS A 6 4.69 -17.38 3.40
C LYS A 6 6.19 -17.59 3.52
N ASP A 7 6.84 -16.72 4.26
CA ASP A 7 8.23 -16.85 4.66
C ASP A 7 8.29 -17.17 6.15
N ASP A 8 8.82 -18.32 6.52
CA ASP A 8 8.90 -18.75 7.92
C ASP A 8 9.92 -17.96 8.73
N SER A 9 10.87 -17.28 8.07
CA SER A 9 11.85 -16.40 8.72
C SER A 9 11.29 -15.00 9.05
N ASP A 10 10.25 -14.55 8.31
CA ASP A 10 9.51 -13.32 8.58
C ASP A 10 8.01 -13.60 8.52
N LEU A 11 7.38 -13.78 9.67
CA LEU A 11 5.95 -14.06 9.81
C LEU A 11 5.03 -13.03 9.14
N CYS A 12 5.55 -11.82 8.88
CA CYS A 12 4.82 -10.79 8.14
C CYS A 12 5.04 -10.84 6.63
N HIS A 13 6.05 -11.60 6.15
CA HIS A 13 6.26 -11.76 4.72
C HIS A 13 5.31 -12.82 4.14
N THR A 14 4.02 -12.57 4.34
CA THR A 14 2.90 -13.45 3.99
C THR A 14 1.94 -12.72 3.05
N THR A 15 1.38 -13.45 2.07
CA THR A 15 0.34 -12.96 1.17
C THR A 15 -0.94 -13.75 1.32
N ALA A 16 -2.07 -13.12 0.99
CA ALA A 16 -3.32 -13.86 0.83
C ALA A 16 -3.23 -14.82 -0.37
N GLY A 17 -3.80 -16.00 -0.23
CA GLY A 17 -3.96 -16.93 -1.34
C GLY A 17 -4.87 -16.35 -2.42
N LEU A 18 -4.57 -16.64 -3.67
CA LEU A 18 -5.35 -16.20 -4.82
C LEU A 18 -6.22 -17.34 -5.37
N SER A 19 -7.41 -17.00 -5.86
CA SER A 19 -8.21 -17.93 -6.65
C SER A 19 -7.49 -18.24 -7.97
N GLU A 20 -7.77 -19.41 -8.54
CA GLU A 20 -7.24 -19.79 -9.85
C GLU A 20 -7.51 -18.73 -10.93
N THR A 21 -8.70 -18.13 -10.92
CA THR A 21 -9.05 -17.05 -11.82
C THR A 21 -8.15 -15.82 -11.65
N ASN A 22 -7.82 -15.45 -10.42
CA ASN A 22 -6.94 -14.31 -10.16
C ASN A 22 -5.48 -14.61 -10.51
N LEU A 23 -5.04 -15.86 -10.36
CA LEU A 23 -3.73 -16.28 -10.85
C LEU A 23 -3.64 -16.20 -12.38
N LYS A 24 -4.67 -16.66 -13.10
CA LYS A 24 -4.76 -16.51 -14.56
C LYS A 24 -4.75 -15.04 -15.00
N ARG A 25 -5.48 -14.17 -14.30
CA ARG A 25 -5.47 -12.72 -14.56
C ARG A 25 -4.07 -12.13 -14.38
N LEU A 26 -3.39 -12.43 -13.28
CA LEU A 26 -2.03 -11.96 -13.04
C LEU A 26 -1.04 -12.51 -14.06
N ALA A 27 -1.15 -13.78 -14.45
CA ALA A 27 -0.27 -14.38 -15.46
C ALA A 27 -0.35 -13.66 -16.82
N LEU A 28 -1.52 -13.11 -17.16
CA LEU A 28 -1.74 -12.31 -18.36
C LEU A 28 -1.50 -10.80 -18.17
N THR A 29 -1.19 -10.37 -16.95
CA THR A 29 -0.85 -8.98 -16.66
C THR A 29 0.66 -8.81 -16.79
N GLU A 30 1.10 -7.91 -17.66
CA GLU A 30 2.51 -7.60 -17.87
C GLU A 30 3.22 -7.28 -16.54
N PHE A 31 4.48 -7.66 -16.42
CA PHE A 31 5.31 -7.32 -15.27
C PHE A 31 5.54 -5.80 -15.22
N ASP A 32 5.96 -5.31 -14.06
CA ASP A 32 6.35 -3.93 -13.84
C ASP A 32 5.33 -2.89 -14.33
N GLY A 33 4.21 -2.83 -13.63
CA GLY A 33 3.17 -1.83 -13.88
C GLY A 33 2.08 -2.24 -14.87
N GLY A 34 2.05 -3.51 -15.26
CA GLY A 34 0.98 -4.05 -16.10
C GLY A 34 -0.40 -3.85 -15.50
N THR A 35 -1.38 -3.75 -16.37
CA THR A 35 -2.79 -3.52 -16.03
C THR A 35 -3.67 -4.67 -16.53
N ARG A 36 -4.94 -4.64 -16.20
CA ARG A 36 -5.94 -5.62 -16.69
C ARG A 36 -6.09 -5.68 -18.21
N LYS A 37 -5.46 -4.81 -18.99
CA LYS A 37 -5.53 -4.79 -20.45
C LYS A 37 -5.19 -6.14 -21.08
N GLY A 38 -4.27 -6.90 -20.49
CA GLY A 38 -3.89 -8.23 -21.01
C GLY A 38 -5.02 -9.27 -21.00
N TRP A 39 -6.10 -9.07 -20.23
CA TRP A 39 -7.19 -10.03 -20.09
C TRP A 39 -8.60 -9.42 -20.11
N GLN A 40 -8.71 -8.10 -20.30
CA GLN A 40 -10.00 -7.40 -20.24
C GLN A 40 -11.01 -7.84 -21.32
N ASP A 41 -10.54 -8.37 -22.44
CA ASP A 41 -11.37 -8.83 -23.56
C ASP A 41 -11.47 -10.36 -23.63
N THR A 42 -11.12 -11.05 -22.55
CA THR A 42 -11.19 -12.50 -22.40
C THR A 42 -12.34 -12.91 -21.47
N ASP A 43 -12.53 -14.21 -21.27
CA ASP A 43 -13.48 -14.77 -20.30
C ASP A 43 -13.14 -14.42 -18.86
N LEU A 44 -11.90 -13.96 -18.61
CA LEU A 44 -11.43 -13.50 -17.31
C LEU A 44 -11.93 -12.10 -16.94
N GLN A 45 -12.57 -11.37 -17.87
CA GLN A 45 -13.14 -10.05 -17.61
C GLN A 45 -14.12 -10.09 -16.45
N LEU A 46 -14.06 -9.05 -15.61
CA LEU A 46 -14.96 -8.91 -14.47
C LEU A 46 -16.40 -8.69 -14.94
N PRO A 47 -17.41 -9.35 -14.34
CA PRO A 47 -18.80 -9.22 -14.76
C PRO A 47 -19.31 -7.78 -14.80
N VAL A 48 -18.89 -6.96 -13.84
CA VAL A 48 -19.28 -5.54 -13.78
C VAL A 48 -18.81 -4.74 -14.99
N TYR A 49 -17.66 -5.08 -15.57
CA TYR A 49 -17.15 -4.43 -16.78
C TYR A 49 -17.77 -4.99 -18.05
N LYS A 50 -18.12 -6.28 -18.07
CA LYS A 50 -18.89 -6.86 -19.19
C LYS A 50 -20.23 -6.15 -19.34
N LYS A 51 -20.91 -5.84 -18.22
CA LYS A 51 -22.23 -5.19 -18.18
C LYS A 51 -22.18 -3.69 -18.51
N ASN A 52 -21.06 -3.03 -18.23
CA ASN A 52 -20.91 -1.57 -18.33
C ASN A 52 -19.83 -1.17 -19.34
N ARG A 53 -19.73 -1.89 -20.47
CA ARG A 53 -18.66 -1.73 -21.46
C ARG A 53 -18.51 -0.30 -22.00
N ASP A 54 -19.63 0.40 -22.14
CA ASP A 54 -19.70 1.75 -22.73
C ASP A 54 -19.72 2.88 -21.70
N ASN A 55 -19.63 2.55 -20.41
CA ASN A 55 -19.68 3.54 -19.34
C ASN A 55 -18.27 3.84 -18.78
N GLU A 56 -17.71 4.98 -19.19
CA GLU A 56 -16.38 5.44 -18.77
C GLU A 56 -16.23 5.59 -17.24
N LYS A 57 -17.32 5.89 -16.51
CA LYS A 57 -17.32 6.02 -15.05
C LYS A 57 -16.94 4.71 -14.32
N PHE A 58 -17.04 3.55 -14.97
CA PHE A 58 -16.66 2.25 -14.42
C PHE A 58 -15.24 1.81 -14.78
N ARG A 59 -14.43 2.68 -15.38
CA ARG A 59 -13.04 2.37 -15.74
C ARG A 59 -12.09 2.57 -14.58
N PHE A 60 -12.23 1.78 -13.53
CA PHE A 60 -11.17 1.66 -12.50
C PHE A 60 -9.98 0.89 -13.09
N GLY A 61 -9.07 1.61 -13.75
CA GLY A 61 -7.91 1.01 -14.45
C GLY A 61 -6.87 0.38 -13.52
N GLU A 62 -6.88 0.76 -12.25
CA GLU A 62 -5.84 0.43 -11.30
C GLU A 62 -6.01 -0.93 -10.58
N ILE A 63 -7.26 -1.43 -10.47
CA ILE A 63 -7.50 -2.72 -9.81
C ILE A 63 -6.93 -3.88 -10.63
N TYR A 64 -6.44 -4.91 -9.95
CA TYR A 64 -5.73 -6.04 -10.53
C TYR A 64 -4.45 -5.69 -11.30
N GLY A 65 -3.95 -4.45 -11.18
CA GLY A 65 -2.67 -4.06 -11.77
C GLY A 65 -1.49 -4.47 -10.91
N ARG A 66 -0.31 -4.51 -11.53
CA ARG A 66 0.97 -4.68 -10.84
C ARG A 66 1.56 -3.33 -10.50
N MET A 67 2.26 -3.26 -9.38
CA MET A 67 3.06 -2.10 -9.01
C MET A 67 4.25 -1.95 -9.96
N PHE A 68 4.86 -0.76 -9.94
CA PHE A 68 6.11 -0.48 -10.61
C PHE A 68 7.27 -0.62 -9.63
N TRP A 69 8.45 -0.97 -10.13
CA TRP A 69 9.68 -0.98 -9.34
C TRP A 69 10.19 0.43 -9.03
N ASP A 70 10.14 1.30 -10.03
CA ASP A 70 10.77 2.63 -10.03
C ASP A 70 9.80 3.81 -9.86
N LYS A 71 8.54 3.54 -9.52
CA LYS A 71 7.53 4.57 -9.28
C LYS A 71 6.99 4.52 -7.87
N PRO A 72 6.47 5.64 -7.34
CA PRO A 72 5.81 5.64 -6.06
C PRO A 72 4.70 4.61 -5.99
N ALA A 73 4.62 3.91 -4.85
CA ALA A 73 3.53 2.98 -4.58
C ALA A 73 2.18 3.72 -4.51
N PRO A 74 1.07 3.05 -4.86
CA PRO A 74 -0.25 3.58 -4.53
C PRO A 74 -0.41 3.68 -3.02
N THR A 75 -1.34 4.52 -2.56
CA THR A 75 -1.67 4.63 -1.15
C THR A 75 -1.98 3.24 -0.56
N ILE A 76 -1.24 2.86 0.48
CA ILE A 76 -1.46 1.59 1.17
C ILE A 76 -2.75 1.69 1.97
N THR A 77 -3.76 0.94 1.56
CA THR A 77 -5.08 0.90 2.19
C THR A 77 -5.17 -0.27 3.17
N THR A 78 -6.26 -0.35 3.94
CA THR A 78 -6.50 -1.48 4.86
C THR A 78 -6.70 -2.84 4.17
N ARG A 79 -6.78 -2.87 2.84
CA ARG A 79 -6.95 -4.08 2.03
C ARG A 79 -5.92 -4.20 0.90
N PHE A 80 -4.73 -3.67 1.09
CA PHE A 80 -3.66 -3.73 0.09
C PHE A 80 -3.22 -5.17 -0.27
N TYR A 81 -3.53 -6.15 0.56
CA TYR A 81 -3.31 -7.57 0.27
C TYR A 81 -4.24 -8.14 -0.81
N SER A 82 -5.21 -7.37 -1.29
CA SER A 82 -6.22 -7.82 -2.26
C SER A 82 -6.10 -7.07 -3.58
N LEU A 83 -5.95 -7.80 -4.67
CA LEU A 83 -5.84 -7.28 -6.03
C LEU A 83 -7.07 -6.47 -6.49
N SER A 84 -8.24 -6.72 -5.90
CA SER A 84 -9.48 -6.02 -6.25
C SER A 84 -9.57 -4.61 -5.64
N ASN A 85 -8.67 -4.25 -4.74
CA ASN A 85 -8.71 -2.98 -4.02
C ASN A 85 -7.69 -1.95 -4.54
N GLY A 86 -6.94 -2.27 -5.59
CA GLY A 86 -5.98 -1.36 -6.19
C GLY A 86 -4.91 -2.08 -7.00
N ARG A 87 -3.87 -1.36 -7.33
CA ARG A 87 -2.67 -1.84 -8.03
C ARG A 87 -1.69 -2.46 -7.02
N PHE A 88 -2.06 -3.57 -6.41
CA PHE A 88 -1.27 -4.24 -5.39
C PHE A 88 -0.68 -5.59 -5.85
N GLY A 89 -0.68 -5.86 -7.16
CA GLY A 89 0.07 -6.98 -7.72
C GLY A 89 1.57 -6.75 -7.61
N HIS A 90 2.32 -7.78 -7.18
CA HIS A 90 3.78 -7.70 -7.13
C HIS A 90 4.36 -7.48 -8.53
N PRO A 91 5.38 -6.60 -8.70
CA PRO A 91 5.91 -6.25 -10.03
C PRO A 91 6.38 -7.44 -10.86
N ALA A 92 6.97 -8.47 -10.23
CA ALA A 92 7.60 -9.60 -10.90
C ALA A 92 7.07 -10.99 -10.49
N GLN A 93 6.10 -11.09 -9.58
CA GLN A 93 5.56 -12.37 -9.11
C GLN A 93 4.04 -12.42 -9.25
N ASN A 94 3.48 -13.61 -9.45
CA ASN A 94 2.03 -13.81 -9.60
C ASN A 94 1.32 -13.86 -8.23
N ARG A 95 1.48 -12.81 -7.43
CA ARG A 95 0.86 -12.63 -6.13
C ARG A 95 0.54 -11.16 -5.86
N ALA A 96 -0.25 -10.88 -4.85
CA ALA A 96 -0.31 -9.53 -4.28
C ALA A 96 0.98 -9.26 -3.48
N ILE A 97 1.22 -8.00 -3.14
CA ILE A 97 2.29 -7.66 -2.20
C ILE A 97 2.01 -8.28 -0.83
N SER A 98 3.08 -8.65 -0.11
CA SER A 98 2.98 -9.20 1.23
C SER A 98 2.69 -8.13 2.28
N LEU A 99 2.32 -8.56 3.48
CA LEU A 99 2.16 -7.64 4.62
C LEU A 99 3.46 -6.91 4.92
N ARG A 100 4.61 -7.60 4.87
CA ARG A 100 5.93 -6.99 5.07
C ARG A 100 6.26 -5.95 4.01
N GLU A 101 6.00 -6.25 2.74
CA GLU A 101 6.19 -5.30 1.64
C GLU A 101 5.30 -4.05 1.84
N GLY A 102 4.03 -4.23 2.21
CA GLY A 102 3.14 -3.11 2.53
C GLY A 102 3.61 -2.28 3.73
N ALA A 103 4.13 -2.92 4.78
CA ALA A 103 4.69 -2.25 5.94
C ALA A 103 5.96 -1.45 5.57
N THR A 104 6.84 -2.02 4.73
CA THR A 104 8.04 -1.35 4.22
C THR A 104 7.68 -0.11 3.39
N LEU A 105 6.69 -0.20 2.53
CA LEU A 105 6.16 0.94 1.77
C LEU A 105 5.58 2.04 2.67
N GLN A 106 5.01 1.65 3.81
CA GLN A 106 4.58 2.56 4.88
C GLN A 106 5.73 3.00 5.80
N THR A 107 6.98 2.69 5.45
CA THR A 107 8.18 3.06 6.21
C THR A 107 8.29 2.47 7.63
N PHE A 108 7.63 1.36 7.93
CA PHE A 108 7.89 0.62 9.15
C PHE A 108 9.29 0.00 9.13
N PRO A 109 10.01 -0.02 10.26
CA PRO A 109 11.25 -0.76 10.38
C PRO A 109 11.08 -2.25 10.03
N LEU A 110 12.10 -2.86 9.44
CA LEU A 110 12.02 -4.26 9.02
C LEU A 110 11.82 -5.22 10.20
N GLU A 111 12.38 -4.88 11.36
CA GLU A 111 12.25 -5.62 12.61
C GLU A 111 10.93 -5.41 13.35
N TYR A 112 10.07 -4.50 12.86
CA TYR A 112 8.80 -4.23 13.53
C TYR A 112 7.86 -5.44 13.46
N VAL A 113 7.43 -5.93 14.62
CA VAL A 113 6.57 -7.10 14.75
C VAL A 113 5.11 -6.68 14.92
N PHE A 114 4.27 -7.09 14.00
CA PHE A 114 2.82 -6.91 14.09
C PHE A 114 2.21 -8.11 14.83
N LYS A 115 1.44 -7.86 15.87
CA LYS A 115 0.76 -8.90 16.65
C LYS A 115 -0.75 -8.86 16.33
N ALA A 116 -1.19 -9.76 15.50
CA ALA A 116 -2.60 -10.04 15.22
C ALA A 116 -2.72 -11.41 14.55
N ASP A 117 -3.91 -12.00 14.61
CA ASP A 117 -4.14 -13.40 14.23
C ASP A 117 -4.45 -13.57 12.74
N THR A 118 -4.82 -12.50 12.04
CA THR A 118 -5.20 -12.59 10.63
C THR A 118 -4.47 -11.59 9.74
N ILE A 119 -4.29 -11.98 8.47
CA ILE A 119 -3.79 -11.08 7.42
C ILE A 119 -4.62 -9.78 7.34
N SER A 120 -5.92 -9.89 7.48
CA SER A 120 -6.84 -8.75 7.44
C SER A 120 -6.57 -7.76 8.59
N ASP A 121 -6.32 -8.26 9.79
CA ASP A 121 -6.08 -7.41 10.96
C ASP A 121 -4.72 -6.72 10.86
N ILE A 122 -3.67 -7.44 10.49
CA ILE A 122 -2.34 -6.85 10.27
C ILE A 122 -2.41 -5.81 9.15
N SER A 123 -3.05 -6.12 8.04
CA SER A 123 -3.23 -5.19 6.92
C SER A 123 -3.99 -3.93 7.33
N ARG A 124 -5.00 -4.06 8.21
CA ARG A 124 -5.73 -2.92 8.76
C ARG A 124 -4.87 -2.05 9.66
N ILE A 125 -4.02 -2.64 10.48
CA ILE A 125 -3.05 -1.92 11.32
C ILE A 125 -2.10 -1.12 10.42
N ILE A 126 -1.50 -1.76 9.40
CA ILE A 126 -0.56 -1.12 8.48
C ILE A 126 -1.25 0.00 7.68
N GLY A 127 -2.41 -0.27 7.09
CA GLY A 127 -3.12 0.66 6.21
C GLY A 127 -3.70 1.89 6.93
N ASN A 128 -4.01 1.78 8.23
CA ASN A 128 -4.49 2.90 9.05
C ASN A 128 -3.36 3.70 9.69
N ALA A 129 -2.13 3.20 9.65
CA ALA A 129 -1.01 3.86 10.29
C ALA A 129 -0.59 5.13 9.55
N VAL A 130 -0.17 6.14 10.29
CA VAL A 130 0.66 7.22 9.74
C VAL A 130 2.06 6.65 9.50
N PRO A 131 2.64 6.77 8.30
CA PRO A 131 3.98 6.27 8.04
C PRO A 131 5.00 6.82 9.06
N PRO A 132 5.75 5.96 9.75
CA PRO A 132 6.69 6.38 10.82
C PRO A 132 7.67 7.47 10.39
N GLU A 133 8.23 7.39 9.19
CA GLU A 133 9.14 8.42 8.69
C GLU A 133 8.44 9.76 8.42
N LEU A 134 7.19 9.75 7.95
CA LEU A 134 6.39 10.97 7.80
C LEU A 134 6.11 11.60 9.17
N ALA A 135 5.68 10.78 10.14
CA ALA A 135 5.44 11.25 11.52
C ALA A 135 6.70 11.84 12.14
N ARG A 136 7.86 11.20 11.94
CA ARG A 136 9.16 11.70 12.42
C ARG A 136 9.51 13.08 11.83
N ARG A 137 9.31 13.26 10.51
CA ARG A 137 9.59 14.54 9.82
C ARG A 137 8.65 15.64 10.30
N ILE A 138 7.36 15.36 10.42
CA ILE A 138 6.38 16.31 10.94
C ILE A 138 6.72 16.68 12.39
N GLY A 139 6.98 15.69 13.24
CA GLY A 139 7.35 15.91 14.64
C GLY A 139 8.60 16.78 14.78
N LYS A 140 9.61 16.55 13.94
CA LYS A 140 10.82 17.39 13.90
C LYS A 140 10.50 18.84 13.54
N ALA A 141 9.72 19.08 12.49
CA ALA A 141 9.33 20.44 12.07
C ALA A 141 8.52 21.17 13.16
N VAL A 142 7.60 20.48 13.82
CA VAL A 142 6.84 21.06 14.95
C VAL A 142 7.76 21.42 16.11
N LEU A 143 8.71 20.55 16.46
CA LEU A 143 9.67 20.80 17.53
C LEU A 143 10.54 22.04 17.21
N GLU A 144 11.09 22.12 16.02
CA GLU A 144 11.91 23.25 15.54
C GLU A 144 11.12 24.57 15.62
N ALA A 145 9.89 24.60 15.07
CA ALA A 145 9.02 25.77 15.15
C ALA A 145 8.69 26.19 16.61
N THR A 146 8.52 25.21 17.50
CA THR A 146 8.24 25.49 18.91
C THR A 146 9.46 26.10 19.62
N ILE A 147 10.68 25.62 19.31
CA ILE A 147 11.93 26.16 19.87
C ILE A 147 12.15 27.61 19.37
N GLU A 148 11.98 27.84 18.06
CA GLU A 148 12.12 29.19 17.49
C GLU A 148 11.14 30.18 18.09
N ASN A 149 9.87 29.79 18.27
CA ASN A 149 8.87 30.65 18.89
C ASN A 149 9.18 30.97 20.35
N LYS A 150 9.69 29.99 21.13
CA LYS A 150 10.16 30.24 22.51
C LYS A 150 11.35 31.22 22.54
N ALA A 151 12.30 31.04 21.62
CA ALA A 151 13.46 31.95 21.54
C ALA A 151 13.05 33.39 21.19
N LYS A 152 12.11 33.58 20.26
CA LYS A 152 11.55 34.90 19.89
C LYS A 152 10.75 35.51 21.03
N GLY A 153 9.92 34.75 21.73
CA GLY A 153 9.15 35.23 22.89
C GLY A 153 10.04 35.65 24.07
N PHE A 154 11.18 34.96 24.29
CA PHE A 154 12.16 35.33 25.30
C PHE A 154 12.93 36.62 24.92
N ALA A 155 13.21 36.83 23.63
CA ALA A 155 13.87 38.05 23.14
C ALA A 155 12.95 39.26 23.17
N GLY A 156 11.63 39.10 22.95
CA GLY A 156 10.63 40.20 23.01
C GLY A 156 10.29 40.63 24.43
N GLY A 157 10.45 39.80 25.44
CA GLY A 157 10.13 40.12 26.82
C GLY A 157 11.24 40.83 27.61
N LEU A 158 12.44 41.03 27.05
CA LEU A 158 13.57 41.64 27.76
C LEU A 158 13.73 43.14 27.48
N PHE A 159 12.99 43.73 26.56
CA PHE A 159 13.17 45.14 26.13
C PHE A 159 11.92 46.01 26.16
N ASP A 160 10.77 45.52 26.60
CA ASP A 160 9.52 46.32 26.69
C ASP A 160 9.30 46.99 28.06
N GLY A 161 10.37 47.23 28.81
CA GLY A 161 10.31 47.80 30.14
C GLY A 161 11.50 48.72 30.50
N LEU A 162 11.88 49.68 29.61
CA LEU A 162 12.75 50.82 29.97
C LEU A 162 12.21 52.11 29.35
#